data_653797605c83be4906cd1134effa3ef2
#
_entry.id   653797605c83be4906cd1134effa3ef2
#
_cell.length_a   1.000
_cell.length_b   1.000
_cell.length_c   1.000
_cell.angle_alpha   90.00
_cell.angle_beta   90.00
_cell.angle_gamma   90.00
#
_symmetry.space_group_name_H-M   'P 1'
#
loop_
_entity.id
_entity.type
_entity.pdbx_description
1 polymer ?
#
loop_
_entity_poly.entity_id
_entity_poly.type
_entity_poly.pdbx_seq_one_letter_code
_entity_poly.pdbx_strand_id
1 'polypeptide(L)'
;LMEAYQKALLALRKALEWEATAIVADLTGGTKPMAAGLVLALTGRGVVFSYVGGEARDPGTGRVLAGKERLRLLEDPTARLGLKEWAGFTRAWNALNLGMALAELESLLRRDLSPSEARFYGAMKGVVEGLMEWDRFRHREAWARLSVHLPLALAVAEAWGHGAKVRV
;
A
#
# COMPACT_ATOMS: atom_id res chain seq x y z
N LEU A 1 8.06 -19.52 8.88
CA LEU A 1 7.33 -18.30 8.49
C LEU A 1 6.07 -18.11 9.33
N MET A 2 5.11 -19.07 9.32
CA MET A 2 3.84 -18.97 10.06
C MET A 2 4.03 -18.80 11.57
N GLU A 3 4.93 -19.54 12.19
CA GLU A 3 5.24 -19.39 13.61
C GLU A 3 5.75 -17.98 13.95
N ALA A 4 6.65 -17.44 13.13
CA ALA A 4 7.17 -16.09 13.31
C ALA A 4 6.06 -15.04 13.16
N TYR A 5 5.18 -15.22 12.18
CA TYR A 5 3.98 -14.39 11.99
C TYR A 5 3.07 -14.38 13.23
N GLN A 6 2.76 -15.56 13.77
CA GLN A 6 1.90 -15.68 14.96
C GLN A 6 2.54 -15.05 16.20
N LYS A 7 3.85 -15.28 16.42
CA LYS A 7 4.58 -14.68 17.54
C LYS A 7 4.62 -13.15 17.44
N ALA A 8 4.80 -12.60 16.22
CA ALA A 8 4.78 -11.17 15.99
C ALA A 8 3.41 -10.55 16.31
N LEU A 9 2.31 -11.21 15.93
CA LEU A 9 0.96 -10.75 16.29
C LEU A 9 0.71 -10.77 17.79
N LEU A 10 1.20 -11.79 18.50
CA LEU A 10 1.09 -11.85 19.96
C LEU A 10 1.90 -10.75 20.65
N ALA A 11 3.11 -10.46 20.15
CA ALA A 11 3.94 -9.36 20.66
C ALA A 11 3.26 -8.00 20.43
N LEU A 12 2.67 -7.80 19.25
CA LEU A 12 1.92 -6.58 18.95
C LEU A 12 0.73 -6.39 19.91
N ARG A 13 -0.06 -7.43 20.16
CA ARG A 13 -1.18 -7.37 21.11
C ARG A 13 -0.73 -6.95 22.50
N LYS A 14 0.35 -7.56 23.02
CA LYS A 14 0.93 -7.18 24.31
C LYS A 14 1.40 -5.72 24.33
N ALA A 15 2.05 -5.25 23.27
CA ALA A 15 2.49 -3.86 23.20
C ALA A 15 1.31 -2.88 23.22
N LEU A 16 0.19 -3.23 22.57
CA LEU A 16 -1.03 -2.43 22.60
C LEU A 16 -1.71 -2.46 23.98
N GLU A 17 -1.69 -3.60 24.68
CA GLU A 17 -2.17 -3.71 26.08
C GLU A 17 -1.36 -2.83 27.04
N TRP A 18 -0.10 -2.53 26.72
CA TRP A 18 0.76 -1.62 27.48
C TRP A 18 0.57 -0.15 27.10
N GLU A 19 -0.43 0.17 26.27
CA GLU A 19 -0.70 1.53 25.80
C GLU A 19 0.52 2.18 25.11
N ALA A 20 1.33 1.36 24.41
CA ALA A 20 2.52 1.83 23.73
C ALA A 20 2.16 2.91 22.69
N THR A 21 2.75 4.09 22.81
CA THR A 21 2.55 5.23 21.90
C THR A 21 3.29 5.06 20.58
N ALA A 22 4.35 4.25 20.56
CA ALA A 22 5.12 3.92 19.37
C ALA A 22 5.63 2.48 19.47
N ILE A 23 5.54 1.75 18.37
CA ILE A 23 6.01 0.36 18.26
C ILE A 23 7.03 0.30 17.13
N VAL A 24 8.23 -0.18 17.46
CA VAL A 24 9.30 -0.40 16.48
C VAL A 24 9.62 -1.89 16.41
N ALA A 25 9.63 -2.44 15.20
CA ALA A 25 9.98 -3.82 14.93
C ALA A 25 11.36 -3.90 14.27
N ASP A 26 12.34 -4.48 14.95
CA ASP A 26 13.70 -4.64 14.42
C ASP A 26 13.82 -5.89 13.55
N LEU A 27 14.31 -5.69 12.32
CA LEU A 27 14.53 -6.73 11.31
C LEU A 27 16.00 -7.21 11.25
N THR A 28 16.86 -6.66 12.11
CA THR A 28 18.30 -6.94 12.04
C THR A 28 18.65 -8.39 12.39
N GLY A 29 17.93 -8.95 13.34
CA GLY A 29 18.19 -10.30 13.86
C GLY A 29 17.31 -11.37 13.22
N GLY A 30 17.63 -12.62 13.53
CA GLY A 30 16.85 -13.77 13.12
C GLY A 30 17.15 -14.26 11.69
N THR A 31 16.41 -15.29 11.28
CA THR A 31 16.51 -15.85 9.93
C THR A 31 15.63 -15.08 8.95
N LYS A 32 15.91 -15.19 7.65
CA LYS A 32 15.08 -14.57 6.59
C LYS A 32 13.58 -14.89 6.72
N PRO A 33 13.15 -16.15 7.01
CA PRO A 33 11.74 -16.45 7.27
C PRO A 33 11.18 -15.77 8.51
N MET A 34 11.98 -15.51 9.55
CA MET A 34 11.53 -14.78 10.75
C MET A 34 11.30 -13.30 10.42
N ALA A 35 12.25 -12.64 9.76
CA ALA A 35 12.08 -11.25 9.32
C ALA A 35 10.87 -11.09 8.38
N ALA A 36 10.71 -12.00 7.41
CA ALA A 36 9.56 -12.00 6.52
C ALA A 36 8.22 -12.17 7.28
N GLY A 37 8.17 -13.09 8.26
CA GLY A 37 6.99 -13.30 9.11
C GLY A 37 6.66 -12.06 9.94
N LEU A 38 7.67 -11.37 10.47
CA LEU A 38 7.52 -10.14 11.23
C LEU A 38 6.94 -9.01 10.35
N VAL A 39 7.51 -8.81 9.16
CA VAL A 39 7.02 -7.79 8.20
C VAL A 39 5.57 -8.09 7.83
N LEU A 40 5.25 -9.32 7.41
CA LEU A 40 3.89 -9.71 7.01
C LEU A 40 2.86 -9.51 8.15
N ALA A 41 3.27 -9.79 9.40
CA ALA A 41 2.38 -9.64 10.55
C ALA A 41 2.11 -8.18 10.91
N LEU A 42 3.07 -7.29 10.74
CA LEU A 42 3.04 -5.94 11.30
C LEU A 42 2.78 -4.86 10.27
N THR A 43 2.89 -5.17 8.99
CA THR A 43 2.60 -4.25 7.87
C THR A 43 1.13 -3.76 7.94
N GLY A 44 0.92 -2.46 7.80
CA GLY A 44 -0.40 -1.82 7.86
C GLY A 44 -0.97 -1.62 9.27
N ARG A 45 -0.16 -1.86 10.32
CA ARG A 45 -0.60 -1.79 11.71
C ARG A 45 -0.01 -0.63 12.52
N GLY A 46 0.58 0.35 11.82
CA GLY A 46 1.18 1.52 12.48
C GLY A 46 2.51 1.24 13.18
N VAL A 47 3.18 0.15 12.80
CA VAL A 47 4.49 -0.23 13.32
C VAL A 47 5.58 0.33 12.43
N VAL A 48 6.60 0.95 13.00
CA VAL A 48 7.82 1.37 12.30
C VAL A 48 8.79 0.20 12.26
N PHE A 49 9.37 -0.07 11.10
CA PHE A 49 10.41 -1.09 11.01
C PHE A 49 11.79 -0.46 11.17
N SER A 50 12.71 -1.20 11.81
CA SER A 50 14.11 -0.81 11.89
C SER A 50 15.02 -1.91 11.36
N TYR A 51 16.19 -1.51 10.89
CA TYR A 51 17.22 -2.41 10.43
C TYR A 51 18.58 -1.81 10.68
N VAL A 52 19.46 -2.55 11.33
CA VAL A 52 20.87 -2.18 11.47
C VAL A 52 21.65 -2.81 10.33
N GLY A 53 22.17 -1.98 9.46
CA GLY A 53 23.00 -2.38 8.33
C GLY A 53 24.27 -1.55 8.28
N GLY A 54 25.20 -1.92 7.41
CA GLY A 54 26.44 -1.16 7.20
C GLY A 54 26.72 -0.95 5.71
N GLU A 55 27.37 0.15 5.42
CA GLU A 55 27.79 0.51 4.05
C GLU A 55 29.05 -0.25 3.62
N ALA A 56 29.88 -0.64 4.59
CA ALA A 56 31.11 -1.39 4.36
C ALA A 56 31.01 -2.78 4.97
N ARG A 57 31.37 -3.79 4.19
CA ARG A 57 31.37 -5.19 4.59
C ARG A 57 32.75 -5.79 4.38
N ASP A 58 33.13 -6.70 5.27
CA ASP A 58 34.31 -7.53 5.10
C ASP A 58 34.15 -8.44 3.86
N PRO A 59 35.08 -8.40 2.90
CA PRO A 59 34.93 -9.14 1.64
C PRO A 59 34.93 -10.68 1.84
N GLY A 60 35.60 -11.18 2.89
CA GLY A 60 35.72 -12.61 3.16
C GLY A 60 34.53 -13.17 3.93
N THR A 61 33.98 -12.43 4.87
CA THR A 61 32.91 -12.91 5.76
C THR A 61 31.53 -12.33 5.44
N GLY A 62 31.46 -11.27 4.65
CA GLY A 62 30.22 -10.54 4.36
C GLY A 62 29.64 -9.79 5.55
N ARG A 63 30.32 -9.77 6.70
CA ARG A 63 29.89 -9.07 7.91
C ARG A 63 30.13 -7.59 7.77
N VAL A 64 29.26 -6.78 8.40
CA VAL A 64 29.46 -5.34 8.50
C VAL A 64 30.73 -5.07 9.32
N LEU A 65 31.55 -4.16 8.85
CA LEU A 65 32.76 -3.73 9.57
C LEU A 65 32.35 -2.98 10.84
N ALA A 66 33.02 -3.30 11.95
CA ALA A 66 32.76 -2.67 13.25
C ALA A 66 32.84 -1.12 13.16
N GLY A 67 31.87 -0.43 13.75
CA GLY A 67 31.77 1.03 13.70
C GLY A 67 31.25 1.60 12.38
N LYS A 68 30.83 0.75 11.45
CA LYS A 68 30.15 1.14 10.19
C LYS A 68 28.69 0.77 10.18
N GLU A 69 28.17 0.29 11.29
CA GLU A 69 26.74 0.00 11.46
C GLU A 69 25.93 1.31 11.48
N ARG A 70 24.80 1.29 10.83
CA ARG A 70 23.81 2.38 10.83
C ARG A 70 22.43 1.82 11.05
N LEU A 71 21.71 2.41 12.00
CA LEU A 71 20.27 2.19 12.16
C LEU A 71 19.53 2.89 11.03
N ARG A 72 18.69 2.15 10.34
CA ARG A 72 17.76 2.68 9.34
C ARG A 72 16.34 2.41 9.81
N LEU A 73 15.53 3.45 9.82
CA LEU A 73 14.08 3.30 9.95
C LEU A 73 13.51 3.08 8.56
N LEU A 74 12.66 2.08 8.45
CA LEU A 74 11.98 1.70 7.21
C LEU A 74 10.52 2.07 7.35
N GLU A 75 10.00 2.80 6.39
CA GLU A 75 8.59 3.11 6.31
C GLU A 75 7.75 1.86 6.10
N ASP A 76 6.54 1.86 6.64
CA ASP A 76 5.57 0.79 6.37
C ASP A 76 5.25 0.78 4.86
N PRO A 77 5.56 -0.33 4.16
CA PRO A 77 5.33 -0.41 2.72
C PRO A 77 3.86 -0.20 2.35
N THR A 78 2.91 -0.56 3.23
CA THR A 78 1.48 -0.31 2.95
C THR A 78 1.14 1.17 2.98
N ALA A 79 1.79 1.93 3.87
CA ALA A 79 1.63 3.37 3.91
C ALA A 79 2.17 4.00 2.62
N ARG A 80 3.37 3.61 2.17
CA ARG A 80 3.99 4.15 0.97
C ARG A 80 3.25 3.75 -0.30
N LEU A 81 2.87 2.48 -0.43
CA LEU A 81 2.20 1.95 -1.62
C LEU A 81 0.69 2.26 -1.69
N GLY A 82 0.13 2.92 -0.67
CA GLY A 82 -1.31 3.24 -0.65
C GLY A 82 -2.22 2.01 -0.60
N LEU A 83 -1.73 0.87 -0.10
CA LEU A 83 -2.49 -0.39 -0.12
C LEU A 83 -3.75 -0.32 0.74
N LYS A 84 -3.74 0.48 1.81
CA LYS A 84 -4.90 0.69 2.67
C LYS A 84 -5.99 1.46 1.95
N GLU A 85 -5.63 2.54 1.27
CA GLU A 85 -6.53 3.37 0.47
C GLU A 85 -7.05 2.60 -0.73
N TRP A 86 -6.18 1.82 -1.39
CA TRP A 86 -6.61 0.94 -2.49
C TRP A 86 -7.61 -0.12 -2.03
N ALA A 87 -7.39 -0.74 -0.87
CA ALA A 87 -8.36 -1.67 -0.28
C ALA A 87 -9.66 -0.97 0.13
N GLY A 88 -9.58 0.27 0.62
CA GLY A 88 -10.72 1.14 0.90
C GLY A 88 -11.52 1.44 -0.37
N PHE A 89 -10.83 1.88 -1.41
CA PHE A 89 -11.42 2.10 -2.74
C PHE A 89 -12.15 0.87 -3.26
N THR A 90 -11.48 -0.30 -3.25
CA THR A 90 -12.08 -1.55 -3.77
C THR A 90 -13.35 -1.93 -3.00
N ARG A 91 -13.36 -1.77 -1.68
CA ARG A 91 -14.58 -2.03 -0.87
C ARG A 91 -15.69 -1.05 -1.20
N ALA A 92 -15.38 0.23 -1.27
CA ALA A 92 -16.36 1.28 -1.59
C ALA A 92 -16.92 1.11 -3.00
N TRP A 93 -16.06 0.81 -3.97
CA TRP A 93 -16.43 0.52 -5.35
C TRP A 93 -17.40 -0.66 -5.46
N ASN A 94 -17.06 -1.80 -4.83
CA ASN A 94 -17.91 -3.00 -4.84
C ASN A 94 -19.24 -2.78 -4.11
N ALA A 95 -19.30 -1.84 -3.17
CA ALA A 95 -20.52 -1.43 -2.49
C ALA A 95 -21.29 -0.32 -3.22
N LEU A 96 -20.83 0.11 -4.40
CA LEU A 96 -21.37 1.25 -5.16
C LEU A 96 -21.41 2.55 -4.35
N ASN A 97 -20.55 2.67 -3.33
CA ASN A 97 -20.39 3.91 -2.57
C ASN A 97 -19.39 4.81 -3.28
N LEU A 98 -19.86 5.50 -4.32
CA LEU A 98 -19.03 6.33 -5.19
C LEU A 98 -18.37 7.49 -4.44
N GLY A 99 -19.02 8.04 -3.41
CA GLY A 99 -18.45 9.12 -2.59
C GLY A 99 -17.21 8.67 -1.81
N MET A 100 -17.29 7.50 -1.14
CA MET A 100 -16.13 6.92 -0.46
C MET A 100 -15.05 6.48 -1.45
N ALA A 101 -15.43 5.87 -2.58
CA ALA A 101 -14.47 5.49 -3.62
C ALA A 101 -13.68 6.70 -4.13
N LEU A 102 -14.34 7.84 -4.34
CA LEU A 102 -13.70 9.08 -4.75
C LEU A 102 -12.70 9.57 -3.69
N ALA A 103 -13.11 9.59 -2.42
CA ALA A 103 -12.25 10.05 -1.31
C ALA A 103 -10.97 9.22 -1.17
N GLU A 104 -11.06 7.90 -1.34
CA GLU A 104 -9.90 7.00 -1.30
C GLU A 104 -8.96 7.23 -2.49
N LEU A 105 -9.47 7.44 -3.70
CA LEU A 105 -8.67 7.79 -4.88
C LEU A 105 -7.99 9.16 -4.71
N GLU A 106 -8.67 10.13 -4.14
CA GLU A 106 -8.07 11.43 -3.83
C GLU A 106 -6.96 11.33 -2.78
N SER A 107 -7.11 10.44 -1.81
CA SER A 107 -6.05 10.14 -0.85
C SER A 107 -4.84 9.49 -1.53
N LEU A 108 -5.05 8.54 -2.44
CA LEU A 108 -3.99 7.94 -3.26
C LEU A 108 -3.25 8.98 -4.10
N LEU A 109 -3.99 9.85 -4.79
CA LEU A 109 -3.42 10.87 -5.68
C LEU A 109 -2.59 11.95 -4.96
N ARG A 110 -2.72 12.09 -3.64
CA ARG A 110 -1.86 12.98 -2.83
C ARG A 110 -0.50 12.38 -2.46
N ARG A 111 -0.25 11.12 -2.82
CA ARG A 111 1.00 10.42 -2.53
C ARG A 111 2.05 10.66 -3.59
N ASP A 112 3.29 10.29 -3.28
CA ASP A 112 4.36 10.23 -4.26
C ASP A 112 4.17 8.97 -5.12
N LEU A 113 3.57 9.14 -6.28
CA LEU A 113 3.19 8.10 -7.21
C LEU A 113 4.14 8.06 -8.40
N SER A 114 4.37 6.86 -8.93
CA SER A 114 4.96 6.73 -10.25
C SER A 114 4.03 7.33 -11.33
N PRO A 115 4.57 7.74 -12.50
CA PRO A 115 3.73 8.27 -13.57
C PRO A 115 2.61 7.33 -14.02
N SER A 116 2.85 6.02 -13.99
CA SER A 116 1.84 5.00 -14.35
C SER A 116 0.72 4.91 -13.31
N GLU A 117 1.06 4.94 -12.02
CA GLU A 117 0.07 4.93 -10.93
C GLU A 117 -0.78 6.21 -10.96
N ALA A 118 -0.16 7.37 -11.11
CA ALA A 118 -0.86 8.64 -11.20
C ALA A 118 -1.86 8.66 -12.38
N ARG A 119 -1.45 8.12 -13.54
CA ARG A 119 -2.35 7.98 -14.70
C ARG A 119 -3.52 7.05 -14.41
N PHE A 120 -3.27 5.90 -13.79
CA PHE A 120 -4.32 4.93 -13.46
C PHE A 120 -5.32 5.48 -12.44
N TYR A 121 -4.83 5.98 -11.30
CA TYR A 121 -5.71 6.52 -10.27
C TYR A 121 -6.45 7.77 -10.73
N GLY A 122 -5.80 8.62 -11.55
CA GLY A 122 -6.45 9.76 -12.20
C GLY A 122 -7.56 9.35 -13.16
N ALA A 123 -7.33 8.30 -13.96
CA ALA A 123 -8.36 7.75 -14.84
C ALA A 123 -9.51 7.13 -14.04
N MET A 124 -9.22 6.35 -13.00
CA MET A 124 -10.24 5.77 -12.12
C MET A 124 -11.07 6.85 -11.41
N LYS A 125 -10.43 7.94 -10.98
CA LYS A 125 -11.13 9.10 -10.43
C LYS A 125 -12.14 9.67 -11.44
N GLY A 126 -11.72 9.88 -12.68
CA GLY A 126 -12.59 10.36 -13.75
C GLY A 126 -13.76 9.41 -14.04
N VAL A 127 -13.54 8.09 -13.93
CA VAL A 127 -14.61 7.08 -14.05
C VAL A 127 -15.62 7.22 -12.89
N VAL A 128 -15.14 7.30 -11.65
CA VAL A 128 -16.02 7.48 -10.48
C VAL A 128 -16.85 8.76 -10.58
N GLU A 129 -16.21 9.87 -10.93
CA GLU A 129 -16.91 11.15 -11.13
C GLU A 129 -17.94 11.07 -12.26
N GLY A 130 -17.62 10.37 -13.35
CA GLY A 130 -18.55 10.14 -14.45
C GLY A 130 -19.79 9.32 -14.02
N LEU A 131 -19.58 8.28 -13.20
CA LEU A 131 -20.68 7.50 -12.63
C LEU A 131 -21.53 8.31 -11.64
N MET A 132 -20.91 9.19 -10.85
CA MET A 132 -21.64 10.11 -9.97
C MET A 132 -22.52 11.10 -10.76
N GLU A 133 -22.05 11.59 -11.91
CA GLU A 133 -22.89 12.42 -12.79
C GLU A 133 -24.03 11.61 -13.42
N TRP A 134 -23.75 10.32 -13.76
CA TRP A 134 -24.80 9.40 -14.25
C TRP A 134 -25.92 9.21 -13.20
N ASP A 135 -25.54 8.96 -11.97
CA ASP A 135 -26.49 8.79 -10.86
C ASP A 135 -27.35 10.03 -10.60
N ARG A 136 -26.84 11.22 -10.95
CA ARG A 136 -27.55 12.51 -10.90
C ARG A 136 -28.37 12.80 -12.17
N PHE A 137 -28.51 11.83 -13.08
CA PHE A 137 -29.18 12.00 -14.38
C PHE A 137 -28.53 13.05 -15.30
N ARG A 138 -27.27 13.40 -15.09
CA ARG A 138 -26.49 14.30 -15.95
C ARG A 138 -25.75 13.52 -17.03
N HIS A 139 -26.51 12.92 -17.93
CA HIS A 139 -25.99 11.94 -18.90
C HIS A 139 -24.94 12.51 -19.86
N ARG A 140 -25.05 13.79 -20.22
CA ARG A 140 -24.08 14.44 -21.11
C ARG A 140 -22.74 14.60 -20.42
N GLU A 141 -22.72 15.05 -19.18
CA GLU A 141 -21.52 15.23 -18.34
C GLU A 141 -20.91 13.87 -17.99
N ALA A 142 -21.73 12.89 -17.67
CA ALA A 142 -21.31 11.52 -17.43
C ALA A 142 -20.61 10.94 -18.66
N TRP A 143 -21.21 11.07 -19.82
CA TRP A 143 -20.61 10.57 -21.08
C TRP A 143 -19.30 11.27 -21.40
N ALA A 144 -19.22 12.59 -21.25
CA ALA A 144 -17.99 13.36 -21.51
C ALA A 144 -16.82 12.87 -20.65
N ARG A 145 -17.07 12.46 -19.39
CA ARG A 145 -16.04 11.91 -18.51
C ARG A 145 -15.73 10.44 -18.82
N LEU A 146 -16.75 9.59 -18.88
CA LEU A 146 -16.59 8.14 -19.05
C LEU A 146 -15.91 7.79 -20.38
N SER A 147 -16.28 8.46 -21.47
CA SER A 147 -15.69 8.20 -22.78
C SER A 147 -14.18 8.46 -22.85
N VAL A 148 -13.66 9.33 -22.00
CA VAL A 148 -12.23 9.63 -21.91
C VAL A 148 -11.51 8.72 -20.90
N HIS A 149 -12.06 8.59 -19.71
CA HIS A 149 -11.35 7.99 -18.58
C HIS A 149 -11.46 6.48 -18.51
N LEU A 150 -12.58 5.88 -18.93
CA LEU A 150 -12.76 4.43 -18.89
C LEU A 150 -11.78 3.68 -19.81
N PRO A 151 -11.61 4.06 -21.09
CA PRO A 151 -10.61 3.41 -21.95
C PRO A 151 -9.19 3.57 -21.40
N LEU A 152 -8.85 4.73 -20.84
CA LEU A 152 -7.53 5.00 -20.26
C LEU A 152 -7.28 4.10 -19.03
N ALA A 153 -8.24 3.94 -18.14
CA ALA A 153 -8.12 3.08 -16.97
C ALA A 153 -7.92 1.61 -17.39
N LEU A 154 -8.66 1.13 -18.36
CA LEU A 154 -8.55 -0.23 -18.90
C LEU A 154 -7.17 -0.46 -19.54
N ALA A 155 -6.71 0.45 -20.39
CA ALA A 155 -5.42 0.32 -21.05
C ALA A 155 -4.24 0.26 -20.06
N VAL A 156 -4.27 1.04 -18.98
CA VAL A 156 -3.23 0.99 -17.94
C VAL A 156 -3.32 -0.32 -17.15
N ALA A 157 -4.52 -0.77 -16.80
CA ALA A 157 -4.73 -2.03 -16.09
C ALA A 157 -4.22 -3.24 -16.90
N GLU A 158 -4.45 -3.26 -18.19
CA GLU A 158 -3.94 -4.28 -19.10
C GLU A 158 -2.41 -4.28 -19.17
N ALA A 159 -1.80 -3.08 -19.27
CA ALA A 159 -0.34 -2.92 -19.31
C ALA A 159 0.34 -3.41 -18.01
N TRP A 160 -0.35 -3.38 -16.86
CA TRP A 160 0.16 -3.93 -15.61
C TRP A 160 0.02 -5.45 -15.50
N GLY A 161 -0.52 -6.12 -16.51
CA GLY A 161 -0.77 -7.56 -16.49
C GLY A 161 -1.80 -7.97 -15.44
N HIS A 162 -2.49 -7.03 -14.82
CA HIS A 162 -3.65 -7.26 -14.01
C HIS A 162 -4.85 -7.49 -14.93
N GLY A 163 -4.86 -8.65 -15.56
CA GLY A 163 -6.05 -9.18 -16.21
C GLY A 163 -7.16 -9.37 -15.18
N ALA A 164 -7.47 -8.31 -14.43
CA ALA A 164 -8.69 -8.23 -13.67
C ALA A 164 -9.81 -8.32 -14.71
N LYS A 165 -10.45 -9.47 -14.77
CA LYS A 165 -11.76 -9.60 -15.39
C LYS A 165 -12.67 -8.64 -14.62
N VAL A 166 -12.65 -7.36 -14.98
CA VAL A 166 -13.69 -6.42 -14.60
C VAL A 166 -14.91 -6.92 -15.35
N ARG A 167 -15.71 -7.75 -14.68
CA ARG A 167 -17.05 -8.05 -15.15
C ARG A 167 -17.86 -6.79 -14.90
N VAL A 168 -18.14 -6.08 -15.97
CA VAL A 168 -19.19 -5.06 -16.03
C VAL A 168 -20.54 -5.76 -15.92
#